data_109af537b8e3a2813d81364b8c8cd5c9
#
_entry.id   109af537b8e3a2813d81364b8c8cd5c9
#
_cell.length_a   1.000
_cell.length_b   1.000
_cell.length_c   1.000
_cell.angle_alpha   90.00
_cell.angle_beta   90.00
_cell.angle_gamma   90.00
#
_symmetry.space_group_name_H-M   'P 1'
#
loop_
_entity.id
_entity.type
_entity.pdbx_description
1 polymer ?
#
loop_
_entity_poly.entity_id
_entity_poly.type
_entity_poly.pdbx_seq_one_letter_code
_entity_poly.pdbx_strand_id
1 'polypeptide(L)'
;FKGKKLEVTKSGYLWGLACNAIHYIDLIEWWSGEIISSVDDNSLNTQWIKSSRQDYFEVTGKLIIHFSKGSKLSLISKSENIPNILKIKTNNNTTWEIIEEEGIARSSKNQSLNGVFEFQSNMTGPMISKILKTGECNLPLLEKSITQHKIFLEVMLQNWNKFIKKNDTKVPIT
;
A
#
# COMPACT_ATOMS: atom_id res chain seq x y z
N PHE A 1 -1.86 16.09 4.46
CA PHE A 1 -0.95 15.72 3.34
C PHE A 1 -1.50 16.11 1.96
N LYS A 2 -2.76 16.57 1.90
CA LYS A 2 -3.47 16.80 0.63
C LYS A 2 -2.70 17.73 -0.32
N GLY A 3 -2.46 17.26 -1.55
CA GLY A 3 -1.75 18.00 -2.59
C GLY A 3 -0.24 18.21 -2.37
N LYS A 4 0.36 17.51 -1.40
CA LYS A 4 1.80 17.60 -1.14
C LYS A 4 2.55 16.44 -1.76
N LYS A 5 3.77 16.71 -2.25
CA LYS A 5 4.71 15.66 -2.61
C LYS A 5 5.13 14.91 -1.34
N LEU A 6 5.09 13.58 -1.40
CA LEU A 6 5.31 12.69 -0.26
C LEU A 6 6.41 11.67 -0.58
N GLU A 7 7.25 11.40 0.39
CA GLU A 7 8.11 10.22 0.45
C GLU A 7 7.58 9.31 1.55
N VAL A 8 7.04 8.14 1.19
CA VAL A 8 6.38 7.24 2.13
C VAL A 8 7.09 5.90 2.15
N THR A 9 7.28 5.34 3.34
CA THR A 9 7.83 4.00 3.52
C THR A 9 6.92 3.21 4.47
N LYS A 10 6.37 2.10 3.99
CA LYS A 10 5.74 1.06 4.81
C LYS A 10 6.73 -0.06 4.98
N SER A 11 7.01 -0.45 6.22
CA SER A 11 7.85 -1.61 6.54
C SER A 11 7.18 -2.50 7.55
N GLY A 12 7.50 -3.80 7.54
CA GLY A 12 6.98 -4.75 8.50
C GLY A 12 7.42 -6.19 8.24
N TYR A 13 7.18 -7.05 9.22
CA TYR A 13 7.39 -8.48 9.15
C TYR A 13 6.22 -9.15 8.43
N LEU A 14 6.46 -9.81 7.30
CA LEU A 14 5.49 -10.62 6.54
C LEU A 14 4.05 -10.05 6.49
N TRP A 15 3.92 -8.74 6.31
CA TRP A 15 2.65 -8.02 6.41
C TRP A 15 1.73 -8.17 5.18
N GLY A 16 2.07 -9.08 4.26
CA GLY A 16 1.28 -9.31 3.05
C GLY A 16 1.50 -8.24 1.98
N LEU A 17 2.76 -8.03 1.57
CA LEU A 17 3.12 -6.98 0.62
C LEU A 17 2.32 -7.11 -0.68
N ALA A 18 2.27 -8.31 -1.28
CA ALA A 18 1.59 -8.51 -2.55
C ALA A 18 0.07 -8.27 -2.46
N CYS A 19 -0.54 -8.68 -1.34
CA CYS A 19 -1.97 -8.49 -1.10
C CYS A 19 -2.33 -7.04 -0.78
N ASN A 20 -1.52 -6.36 0.05
CA ASN A 20 -1.88 -5.07 0.65
C ASN A 20 -1.28 -3.85 -0.06
N ALA A 21 -0.35 -4.02 -1.01
CA ALA A 21 0.30 -2.91 -1.70
C ALA A 21 -0.70 -1.92 -2.32
N ILE A 22 -1.78 -2.44 -2.88
CA ILE A 22 -2.79 -1.63 -3.57
C ILE A 22 -3.46 -0.60 -2.64
N HIS A 23 -3.66 -0.95 -1.36
CA HIS A 23 -4.24 -0.04 -0.38
C HIS A 23 -3.33 1.15 -0.09
N TYR A 24 -2.01 0.93 -0.04
CA TYR A 24 -1.05 2.02 0.14
C TYR A 24 -0.87 2.86 -1.14
N ILE A 25 -0.98 2.26 -2.32
CA ILE A 25 -0.99 3.00 -3.59
C ILE A 25 -2.18 3.97 -3.61
N ASP A 26 -3.39 3.47 -3.32
CA ASP A 26 -4.59 4.32 -3.26
C ASP A 26 -4.50 5.41 -2.19
N LEU A 27 -3.97 5.09 -1.01
CA LEU A 27 -3.76 6.04 0.07
C LEU A 27 -2.84 7.20 -0.35
N ILE A 28 -1.74 6.92 -1.06
CA ILE A 28 -0.83 7.96 -1.52
C ILE A 28 -1.46 8.80 -2.62
N GLU A 29 -2.19 8.20 -3.55
CA GLU A 29 -2.95 8.95 -4.56
C GLU A 29 -4.01 9.86 -3.93
N TRP A 30 -4.70 9.37 -2.90
CA TRP A 30 -5.68 10.17 -2.18
C TRP A 30 -5.04 11.35 -1.42
N TRP A 31 -3.88 11.15 -0.79
CA TRP A 31 -3.18 12.21 -0.06
C TRP A 31 -2.52 13.23 -0.97
N SER A 32 -1.78 12.76 -1.97
CA SER A 32 -0.98 13.64 -2.83
C SER A 32 -1.79 14.29 -3.96
N GLY A 33 -2.87 13.65 -4.39
CA GLY A 33 -3.58 14.02 -5.62
C GLY A 33 -2.80 13.66 -6.88
N GLU A 34 -1.82 12.77 -6.76
CA GLU A 34 -1.03 12.24 -7.87
C GLU A 34 -1.63 10.91 -8.35
N ILE A 35 -1.22 10.42 -9.50
CA ILE A 35 -1.56 9.09 -10.00
C ILE A 35 -0.30 8.22 -10.07
N ILE A 36 -0.45 6.91 -9.91
CA ILE A 36 0.64 5.96 -10.11
C ILE A 36 1.21 6.08 -11.51
N SER A 37 2.54 6.09 -11.64
CA SER A 37 3.24 6.18 -12.92
C SER A 37 4.06 4.93 -13.24
N SER A 38 4.71 4.33 -12.25
CA SER A 38 5.49 3.11 -12.46
C SER A 38 5.73 2.38 -11.14
N VAL A 39 6.05 1.09 -11.26
CA VAL A 39 6.43 0.21 -10.15
C VAL A 39 7.78 -0.40 -10.48
N ASP A 40 8.72 -0.33 -9.53
CA ASP A 40 10.05 -0.91 -9.60
C ASP A 40 10.16 -2.08 -8.63
N ASP A 41 10.36 -3.29 -9.17
CA ASP A 41 10.47 -4.57 -8.46
C ASP A 41 11.91 -5.11 -8.36
N ASN A 42 12.92 -4.32 -8.75
CA ASN A 42 14.32 -4.77 -8.79
C ASN A 42 14.86 -5.24 -7.43
N SER A 43 14.26 -4.81 -6.33
CA SER A 43 14.61 -5.20 -4.97
C SER A 43 13.59 -6.14 -4.32
N LEU A 44 12.64 -6.66 -5.08
CA LEU A 44 11.76 -7.75 -4.65
C LEU A 44 12.54 -9.08 -4.68
N ASN A 45 12.26 -9.94 -3.71
CA ASN A 45 12.81 -11.27 -3.74
C ASN A 45 12.22 -12.06 -4.92
N THR A 46 13.05 -12.89 -5.53
CA THR A 46 12.62 -13.78 -6.62
C THR A 46 11.95 -15.06 -6.12
N GLN A 47 11.95 -15.29 -4.83
CA GLN A 47 11.34 -16.44 -4.17
C GLN A 47 10.00 -16.02 -3.55
N TRP A 48 8.92 -16.65 -4.02
CA TRP A 48 7.60 -16.47 -3.44
C TRP A 48 7.35 -17.51 -2.36
N ILE A 49 6.64 -17.13 -1.33
CA ILE A 49 6.28 -17.97 -0.19
C ILE A 49 4.76 -18.21 -0.17
N LYS A 50 4.33 -19.35 0.35
CA LYS A 50 2.90 -19.62 0.52
C LYS A 50 2.30 -18.64 1.51
N SER A 51 1.16 -18.08 1.17
CA SER A 51 0.38 -17.27 2.10
C SER A 51 -0.39 -18.16 3.09
N SER A 52 -1.04 -17.54 4.08
CA SER A 52 -1.95 -18.24 4.99
C SER A 52 -3.22 -18.75 4.29
N ARG A 53 -3.54 -18.26 3.10
CA ARG A 53 -4.67 -18.71 2.30
C ARG A 53 -4.20 -19.76 1.30
N GLN A 54 -4.96 -20.84 1.19
CA GLN A 54 -4.66 -21.93 0.26
C GLN A 54 -4.58 -21.41 -1.18
N ASP A 55 -3.58 -21.90 -1.93
CA ASP A 55 -3.32 -21.58 -3.34
C ASP A 55 -2.92 -20.11 -3.64
N TYR A 56 -2.67 -19.30 -2.59
CA TYR A 56 -2.16 -17.94 -2.72
C TYR A 56 -0.73 -17.81 -2.20
N PHE A 57 -0.03 -16.82 -2.74
CA PHE A 57 1.39 -16.59 -2.47
C PHE A 57 1.66 -15.15 -2.07
N GLU A 58 2.74 -14.95 -1.35
CA GLU A 58 3.28 -13.67 -0.95
C GLU A 58 4.74 -13.54 -1.33
N VAL A 59 5.22 -12.31 -1.40
CA VAL A 59 6.61 -12.00 -1.69
C VAL A 59 7.18 -11.04 -0.65
N THR A 60 8.47 -11.20 -0.37
CA THR A 60 9.22 -10.29 0.50
C THR A 60 10.21 -9.47 -0.33
N GLY A 61 10.86 -8.50 0.32
CA GLY A 61 11.78 -7.59 -0.33
C GLY A 61 11.26 -6.16 -0.32
N LYS A 62 11.65 -5.38 -1.33
CA LYS A 62 11.26 -3.99 -1.46
C LYS A 62 10.65 -3.71 -2.83
N LEU A 63 9.46 -3.11 -2.83
CA LEU A 63 8.78 -2.58 -3.99
C LEU A 63 8.79 -1.06 -3.92
N ILE A 64 9.09 -0.39 -5.04
CA ILE A 64 9.09 1.07 -5.11
C ILE A 64 8.06 1.51 -6.13
N ILE A 65 7.16 2.39 -5.70
CA ILE A 65 6.10 2.95 -6.53
C ILE A 65 6.39 4.44 -6.73
N HIS A 66 6.36 4.90 -7.98
CA HIS A 66 6.51 6.28 -8.36
C HIS A 66 5.18 6.87 -8.79
N PHE A 67 4.98 8.16 -8.49
CA PHE A 67 3.77 8.89 -8.81
C PHE A 67 4.08 10.08 -9.72
N SER A 68 3.08 10.57 -10.43
CA SER A 68 3.17 11.48 -11.57
C SER A 68 3.83 12.84 -11.30
N LYS A 69 3.84 13.31 -10.05
CA LYS A 69 4.44 14.61 -9.66
C LYS A 69 5.62 14.44 -8.69
N GLY A 70 6.14 13.21 -8.61
CA GLY A 70 7.36 12.87 -7.90
C GLY A 70 7.19 12.40 -6.46
N SER A 71 5.98 12.11 -5.98
CA SER A 71 5.78 11.33 -4.77
C SER A 71 6.31 9.91 -4.97
N LYS A 72 6.74 9.28 -3.87
CA LYS A 72 7.34 7.95 -3.86
C LYS A 72 6.82 7.14 -2.68
N LEU A 73 6.47 5.88 -2.94
CA LEU A 73 6.11 4.91 -1.92
C LEU A 73 7.10 3.74 -1.97
N SER A 74 7.71 3.43 -0.84
CA SER A 74 8.55 2.25 -0.65
C SER A 74 7.84 1.26 0.26
N LEU A 75 7.55 0.08 -0.25
CA LEU A 75 6.92 -1.02 0.49
C LEU A 75 7.98 -2.07 0.79
N ILE A 76 8.21 -2.37 2.08
CA ILE A 76 9.27 -3.27 2.54
C ILE A 76 8.65 -4.36 3.40
N SER A 77 8.71 -5.60 2.94
CA SER A 77 8.33 -6.78 3.69
C SER A 77 9.55 -7.66 3.93
N LYS A 78 9.79 -8.03 5.18
CA LYS A 78 10.94 -8.87 5.56
C LYS A 78 10.49 -10.14 6.27
N SER A 79 11.34 -11.17 6.18
CA SER A 79 11.16 -12.42 6.95
C SER A 79 11.73 -12.32 8.37
N GLU A 80 12.53 -11.30 8.66
CA GLU A 80 12.98 -10.98 10.01
C GLU A 80 11.94 -10.12 10.71
N ASN A 81 11.84 -10.27 12.03
CA ASN A 81 10.92 -9.49 12.85
C ASN A 81 11.37 -8.02 12.91
N ILE A 82 10.75 -7.19 12.07
CA ILE A 82 10.94 -5.73 12.06
C ILE A 82 9.62 -5.04 12.42
N PRO A 83 9.68 -3.85 13.04
CA PRO A 83 8.46 -3.10 13.40
C PRO A 83 7.57 -2.81 12.19
N ASN A 84 6.26 -2.92 12.41
CA ASN A 84 5.23 -2.57 11.43
C ASN A 84 4.96 -1.07 11.47
N ILE A 85 5.64 -0.30 10.63
CA ILE A 85 5.65 1.18 10.67
C ILE A 85 5.33 1.76 9.30
N LEU A 86 4.51 2.82 9.30
CA LEU A 86 4.31 3.70 8.16
C LEU A 86 5.01 5.05 8.45
N LYS A 87 6.06 5.36 7.67
CA LYS A 87 6.78 6.64 7.73
C LYS A 87 6.37 7.53 6.57
N ILE A 88 6.07 8.79 6.86
CA ILE A 88 5.67 9.78 5.87
C ILE A 88 6.58 10.99 6.00
N LYS A 89 7.33 11.30 4.95
CA LYS A 89 8.14 12.51 4.86
C LYS A 89 7.51 13.47 3.88
N THR A 90 7.36 14.72 4.28
CA THR A 90 6.83 15.81 3.46
C THR A 90 7.95 16.73 2.98
N ASN A 91 7.69 17.55 1.95
CA ASN A 91 8.68 18.49 1.39
C ASN A 91 9.25 19.51 2.39
N ASN A 92 8.58 19.80 3.49
CA ASN A 92 9.08 20.66 4.56
C ASN A 92 9.93 19.91 5.61
N ASN A 93 10.46 18.74 5.25
CA ASN A 93 11.27 17.85 6.10
C ASN A 93 10.59 17.41 7.41
N THR A 94 9.28 17.51 7.52
CA THR A 94 8.56 16.91 8.63
C THR A 94 8.35 15.43 8.33
N THR A 95 8.79 14.57 9.25
CA THR A 95 8.55 13.13 9.18
C THR A 95 7.50 12.75 10.22
N TRP A 96 6.57 11.90 9.81
CA TRP A 96 5.61 11.23 10.68
C TRP A 96 5.90 9.74 10.70
N GLU A 97 5.85 9.13 11.89
CA GLU A 97 5.85 7.69 12.09
C GLU A 97 4.51 7.27 12.65
N ILE A 98 3.85 6.33 11.97
CA ILE A 98 2.55 5.80 12.36
C ILE A 98 2.73 4.34 12.70
N ILE A 99 2.34 3.96 13.92
CA ILE A 99 2.28 2.59 14.41
C ILE A 99 0.79 2.24 14.48
N GLU A 100 0.30 1.59 13.42
CA GLU A 100 -1.12 1.31 13.23
C GLU A 100 -1.70 0.46 14.38
N GLU A 101 -0.96 -0.55 14.83
CA GLU A 101 -1.36 -1.47 15.91
C GLU A 101 -1.51 -0.77 17.26
N GLU A 102 -0.75 0.30 17.49
CA GLU A 102 -0.83 1.10 18.72
C GLU A 102 -1.80 2.29 18.60
N GLY A 103 -2.25 2.61 17.39
CA GLY A 103 -3.05 3.79 17.11
C GLY A 103 -2.30 5.11 17.37
N ILE A 104 -0.97 5.11 17.19
CA ILE A 104 -0.12 6.26 17.51
C ILE A 104 0.54 6.81 16.24
N ALA A 105 0.52 8.13 16.08
CA ALA A 105 1.32 8.85 15.09
C ALA A 105 2.20 9.90 15.79
N ARG A 106 3.50 9.89 15.50
CA ARG A 106 4.50 10.81 16.06
C ARG A 106 5.20 11.57 14.96
N SER A 107 5.40 12.87 15.15
CA SER A 107 6.14 13.69 14.19
C SER A 107 7.53 14.05 14.70
N SER A 108 8.44 14.34 13.76
CA SER A 108 9.77 14.88 14.06
C SER A 108 9.75 16.28 14.72
N LYS A 109 8.58 16.90 14.83
CA LYS A 109 8.34 18.18 15.51
C LYS A 109 7.70 18.01 16.88
N ASN A 110 7.89 16.86 17.52
CA ASN A 110 7.37 16.53 18.85
C ASN A 110 5.82 16.58 18.95
N GLN A 111 5.11 16.39 17.85
CA GLN A 111 3.65 16.25 17.87
C GLN A 111 3.32 14.77 17.99
N SER A 112 2.30 14.44 18.78
CA SER A 112 1.77 13.09 18.88
C SER A 112 0.26 13.11 18.70
N LEU A 113 -0.26 12.15 17.96
CA LEU A 113 -1.69 11.93 17.76
C LEU A 113 -2.00 10.49 18.18
N ASN A 114 -3.07 10.31 18.91
CA ASN A 114 -3.61 9.01 19.25
C ASN A 114 -4.94 8.83 18.52
N GLY A 115 -5.20 7.61 18.05
CA GLY A 115 -6.41 7.25 17.34
C GLY A 115 -6.66 5.76 17.43
N VAL A 116 -7.80 5.34 16.92
CA VAL A 116 -8.16 3.93 16.79
C VAL A 116 -8.35 3.65 15.31
N PHE A 117 -7.74 2.57 14.82
CA PHE A 117 -8.05 2.06 13.48
C PHE A 117 -9.28 1.17 13.58
N GLU A 118 -10.39 1.65 13.02
CA GLU A 118 -11.63 0.90 12.96
C GLU A 118 -11.50 -0.33 12.05
N PHE A 119 -12.07 -1.45 12.47
CA PHE A 119 -12.19 -2.62 11.61
C PHE A 119 -13.06 -2.31 10.39
N GLN A 120 -12.75 -2.88 9.25
CA GLN A 120 -13.53 -2.71 8.01
C GLN A 120 -15.02 -3.02 8.21
N SER A 121 -15.34 -4.03 9.02
CA SER A 121 -16.72 -4.39 9.38
C SER A 121 -17.48 -3.23 10.00
N ASN A 122 -16.84 -2.41 10.83
CA ASN A 122 -17.46 -1.26 11.49
C ASN A 122 -17.67 -0.08 10.52
N MET A 123 -16.83 0.03 9.50
CA MET A 123 -16.91 1.12 8.51
C MET A 123 -17.96 0.88 7.42
N THR A 124 -18.28 -0.37 7.12
CA THR A 124 -19.18 -0.74 6.01
C THR A 124 -20.59 -0.16 6.18
N GLY A 125 -21.18 -0.29 7.35
CA GLY A 125 -22.54 0.22 7.60
C GLY A 125 -22.68 1.73 7.43
N PRO A 126 -21.85 2.56 8.10
CA PRO A 126 -21.83 4.01 7.91
C PRO A 126 -21.59 4.43 6.47
N MET A 127 -20.69 3.75 5.74
CA MET A 127 -20.40 4.02 4.34
C MET A 127 -21.61 3.76 3.44
N ILE A 128 -22.27 2.61 3.56
CA ILE A 128 -23.49 2.28 2.81
C ILE A 128 -24.58 3.29 3.12
N SER A 129 -24.77 3.63 4.39
CA SER A 129 -25.75 4.64 4.81
C SER A 129 -25.48 6.02 4.17
N LYS A 130 -24.21 6.41 4.05
CA LYS A 130 -23.84 7.64 3.35
C LYS A 130 -24.19 7.57 1.87
N ILE A 131 -23.83 6.50 1.18
CA ILE A 131 -24.13 6.29 -0.24
C ILE A 131 -25.63 6.38 -0.49
N LEU A 132 -26.44 5.69 0.32
CA LEU A 132 -27.89 5.69 0.17
C LEU A 132 -28.52 7.07 0.41
N LYS A 133 -27.95 7.89 1.30
CA LYS A 133 -28.49 9.23 1.63
C LYS A 133 -28.03 10.32 0.66
N THR A 134 -26.81 10.24 0.15
CA THR A 134 -26.17 11.34 -0.59
C THR A 134 -25.77 10.99 -2.01
N GLY A 135 -25.76 9.71 -2.38
CA GLY A 135 -25.19 9.22 -3.63
C GLY A 135 -23.67 9.27 -3.69
N GLU A 136 -22.99 9.64 -2.60
CA GLU A 136 -21.54 9.87 -2.55
C GLU A 136 -20.83 8.96 -1.55
N CYS A 137 -19.59 8.59 -1.86
CA CYS A 137 -18.68 7.94 -0.93
C CYS A 137 -17.22 8.40 -1.16
N ASN A 138 -16.34 8.09 -0.20
CA ASN A 138 -14.91 8.40 -0.29
C ASN A 138 -14.09 7.22 -0.84
N LEU A 139 -14.73 6.23 -1.45
CA LEU A 139 -14.03 5.14 -2.12
C LEU A 139 -13.45 5.60 -3.46
N PRO A 140 -12.35 5.00 -3.92
CA PRO A 140 -11.82 5.28 -5.24
C PRO A 140 -12.84 4.90 -6.32
N LEU A 141 -12.91 5.69 -7.39
CA LEU A 141 -13.71 5.35 -8.56
C LEU A 141 -13.16 4.09 -9.22
N LEU A 142 -14.06 3.30 -9.84
CA LEU A 142 -13.71 2.04 -10.49
C LEU A 142 -12.60 2.21 -11.54
N GLU A 143 -12.69 3.23 -12.38
CA GLU A 143 -11.71 3.53 -13.44
C GLU A 143 -10.32 3.80 -12.84
N LYS A 144 -10.27 4.56 -11.75
CA LYS A 144 -9.03 4.83 -11.01
C LYS A 144 -8.45 3.54 -10.43
N SER A 145 -9.28 2.75 -9.77
CA SER A 145 -8.89 1.48 -9.18
C SER A 145 -8.38 0.49 -10.24
N ILE A 146 -9.04 0.39 -11.41
CA ILE A 146 -8.58 -0.44 -12.53
C ILE A 146 -7.17 -0.03 -12.97
N THR A 147 -6.92 1.27 -13.13
CA THR A 147 -5.61 1.78 -13.55
C THR A 147 -4.50 1.41 -12.57
N GLN A 148 -4.75 1.61 -11.26
CA GLN A 148 -3.81 1.24 -10.21
C GLN A 148 -3.50 -0.27 -10.22
N HIS A 149 -4.55 -1.09 -10.25
CA HIS A 149 -4.42 -2.55 -10.27
C HIS A 149 -3.66 -3.04 -11.50
N LYS A 150 -3.97 -2.49 -12.67
CA LYS A 150 -3.33 -2.91 -13.92
C LYS A 150 -1.82 -2.69 -13.86
N ILE A 151 -1.37 -1.50 -13.52
CA ILE A 151 0.06 -1.17 -13.43
C ILE A 151 0.75 -2.05 -12.37
N PHE A 152 0.14 -2.23 -11.21
CA PHE A 152 0.70 -3.03 -10.12
C PHE A 152 0.75 -4.52 -10.47
N LEU A 153 -0.37 -5.09 -10.94
CA LEU A 153 -0.48 -6.53 -11.21
C LEU A 153 0.37 -6.97 -12.41
N GLU A 154 0.59 -6.11 -13.40
CA GLU A 154 1.49 -6.40 -14.52
C GLU A 154 2.93 -6.67 -14.03
N VAL A 155 3.43 -5.84 -13.11
CA VAL A 155 4.76 -6.02 -12.52
C VAL A 155 4.81 -7.27 -11.63
N MET A 156 3.79 -7.48 -10.80
CA MET A 156 3.72 -8.67 -9.93
C MET A 156 3.64 -9.96 -10.74
N LEU A 157 2.90 -9.96 -11.86
CA LEU A 157 2.81 -11.11 -12.76
C LEU A 157 4.16 -11.42 -13.43
N GLN A 158 4.90 -10.40 -13.86
CA GLN A 158 6.25 -10.58 -14.42
C GLN A 158 7.20 -11.19 -13.40
N ASN A 159 7.18 -10.72 -12.15
CA ASN A 159 7.99 -11.27 -11.06
C ASN A 159 7.60 -12.72 -10.73
N TRP A 160 6.29 -13.01 -10.64
CA TRP A 160 5.75 -14.33 -10.46
C TRP A 160 6.21 -15.31 -11.57
N ASN A 161 6.08 -14.89 -12.82
CA ASN A 161 6.47 -15.71 -13.99
C ASN A 161 7.97 -16.04 -14.00
N LYS A 162 8.82 -15.13 -13.56
CA LYS A 162 10.25 -15.41 -13.34
C LYS A 162 10.47 -16.49 -12.28
N PHE A 163 9.71 -16.46 -11.19
CA PHE A 163 9.79 -17.44 -10.11
C PHE A 163 9.37 -18.84 -10.56
N ILE A 164 8.20 -18.97 -11.18
CA ILE A 164 7.69 -20.29 -11.61
C ILE A 164 8.32 -20.79 -12.91
N LYS A 165 9.10 -19.95 -13.62
CA LYS A 165 9.71 -20.24 -14.94
C LYS A 165 8.68 -20.66 -16.00
N LYS A 166 7.51 -20.03 -15.96
CA LYS A 166 6.36 -20.25 -16.86
C LYS A 166 5.71 -18.91 -17.19
N ASN A 167 4.82 -18.93 -18.17
CA ASN A 167 4.03 -17.75 -18.56
C ASN A 167 2.58 -17.94 -18.12
N ASP A 168 2.30 -17.70 -16.85
CA ASP A 168 0.93 -17.61 -16.36
C ASP A 168 0.31 -16.28 -16.78
N THR A 169 -1.03 -16.27 -16.85
CA THR A 169 -1.82 -15.08 -17.16
C THR A 169 -2.36 -14.38 -15.91
N LYS A 170 -2.14 -14.99 -14.74
CA LYS A 170 -2.61 -14.48 -13.45
C LYS A 170 -1.53 -14.68 -12.39
N VAL A 171 -1.36 -13.68 -11.54
CA VAL A 171 -0.55 -13.82 -10.33
C VAL A 171 -1.45 -14.28 -9.18
N PRO A 172 -1.09 -15.33 -8.41
CA PRO A 172 -1.94 -15.89 -7.36
C PRO A 172 -1.76 -15.11 -6.03
N ILE A 173 -2.21 -13.88 -6.01
CA ILE A 173 -2.27 -13.00 -4.82
C ILE A 173 -3.72 -12.67 -4.49
N THR A 174 -4.01 -12.41 -3.21
CA THR A 174 -5.40 -12.13 -2.75
C THR A 174 -5.68 -10.63 -2.71
#